data_e6167be5ebff14818a052202a2da37ca
#
_entry.id   e6167be5ebff14818a052202a2da37ca
#
_cell.length_a   1.000
_cell.length_b   1.000
_cell.length_c   1.000
_cell.angle_alpha   90.00
_cell.angle_beta   90.00
_cell.angle_gamma   90.00
#
_symmetry.space_group_name_H-M   'P 1'
#
loop_
_entity.id
_entity.type
_entity.pdbx_description
1 polymer ?
#
loop_
_entity_poly.entity_id
_entity_poly.type
_entity_poly.pdbx_seq_one_letter_code
_entity_poly.pdbx_strand_id
1 'polypeptide(L)'
;MIRRLQQYQNEGRLSSTTLFCTFDITDLYTMLPQEESLDVLIEFLLQHGYQKVKGIPIDAIRTLANIVIKENVFAYEKKFYRQIVGGAMGSAFTLTLANIFMWKWEQRLVQRLLPSNEIYGRSGLLEIHRKHISKLFSSLFGFVFRYIDDIFLTWNGSIDSLHQMLNEANGHHTNIKLVRQIGQTVPFLDVLVENQHGLVLTKVYHKSAAEPYIAPFPSD
;
A
#
# COMPACT_ATOMS: atom_id res chain seq x y z
N MET A 1 4.69 10.87 -5.87
CA MET A 1 3.75 11.58 -4.99
C MET A 1 3.88 13.10 -5.15
N ILE A 2 5.01 13.73 -4.84
CA ILE A 2 5.18 15.21 -4.83
C ILE A 2 4.71 15.88 -6.13
N ARG A 3 5.16 15.40 -7.30
CA ARG A 3 4.71 15.94 -8.60
C ARG A 3 3.19 15.96 -8.77
N ARG A 4 2.48 15.03 -8.18
CA ARG A 4 1.01 14.96 -8.24
C ARG A 4 0.35 15.89 -7.26
N LEU A 5 0.91 16.08 -6.08
CA LEU A 5 0.45 17.09 -5.17
C LEU A 5 0.63 18.48 -5.79
N GLN A 6 1.74 18.71 -6.48
CA GLN A 6 1.97 19.92 -7.26
C GLN A 6 0.95 20.08 -8.40
N GLN A 7 0.66 19.00 -9.13
CA GLN A 7 -0.38 19.03 -10.17
C GLN A 7 -1.76 19.31 -9.55
N TYR A 8 -2.12 18.65 -8.47
CA TYR A 8 -3.36 18.85 -7.72
C TYR A 8 -3.51 20.30 -7.23
N GLN A 9 -2.43 20.88 -6.75
CA GLN A 9 -2.36 22.31 -6.42
C GLN A 9 -2.56 23.19 -7.65
N ASN A 10 -1.84 22.93 -8.75
CA ASN A 10 -1.94 23.71 -9.99
C ASN A 10 -3.33 23.64 -10.63
N GLU A 11 -4.06 22.54 -10.43
CA GLU A 11 -5.45 22.36 -10.84
C GLU A 11 -6.46 23.09 -9.91
N GLY A 12 -5.97 23.83 -8.89
CA GLY A 12 -6.81 24.56 -7.94
C GLY A 12 -7.61 23.69 -6.97
N ARG A 13 -7.22 22.42 -6.82
CA ARG A 13 -7.93 21.46 -5.94
C ARG A 13 -7.43 21.46 -4.50
N LEU A 14 -6.20 21.94 -4.26
CA LEU A 14 -5.64 22.08 -2.94
C LEU A 14 -6.13 23.39 -2.32
N SER A 15 -7.05 23.30 -1.37
CA SER A 15 -7.52 24.44 -0.59
C SER A 15 -6.69 24.64 0.67
N SER A 16 -6.81 25.80 1.31
CA SER A 16 -6.17 26.05 2.61
C SER A 16 -6.66 25.13 3.73
N THR A 17 -7.82 24.49 3.54
CA THR A 17 -8.44 23.55 4.50
C THR A 17 -8.25 22.09 4.12
N THR A 18 -7.64 21.79 2.98
CA THR A 18 -7.38 20.42 2.56
C THR A 18 -6.55 19.69 3.60
N LEU A 19 -7.04 18.57 4.07
CA LEU A 19 -6.32 17.66 4.98
C LEU A 19 -5.52 16.65 4.17
N PHE A 20 -4.37 16.30 4.71
CA PHE A 20 -3.61 15.13 4.29
C PHE A 20 -3.86 14.01 5.28
N CYS A 21 -3.92 12.79 4.76
CA CYS A 21 -3.97 11.60 5.58
C CYS A 21 -2.94 10.61 5.08
N THR A 22 -2.11 10.13 5.99
CA THR A 22 -1.28 8.96 5.77
C THR A 22 -1.75 7.83 6.66
N PHE A 23 -1.68 6.62 6.17
CA PHE A 23 -1.90 5.45 7.00
C PHE A 23 -1.02 4.29 6.54
N ASP A 24 -0.64 3.50 7.52
CA ASP A 24 0.16 2.30 7.41
C ASP A 24 -0.69 1.09 7.82
N ILE A 25 -0.34 -0.08 7.32
CA ILE A 25 -1.01 -1.33 7.67
C ILE A 25 -0.12 -2.09 8.65
N THR A 26 -0.65 -2.23 9.86
CA THR A 26 0.08 -2.91 10.92
C THR A 26 0.35 -4.37 10.56
N ASP A 27 1.63 -4.75 10.62
CA ASP A 27 2.08 -6.14 10.49
C ASP A 27 1.56 -6.88 9.25
N LEU A 28 1.39 -6.18 8.11
CA LEU A 28 0.80 -6.70 6.89
C LEU A 28 1.30 -8.10 6.53
N TYR A 29 2.62 -8.32 6.55
CA TYR A 29 3.22 -9.60 6.14
C TYR A 29 2.94 -10.74 7.10
N THR A 30 2.96 -10.46 8.41
CA THR A 30 2.77 -11.48 9.45
C THR A 30 1.30 -11.75 9.73
N MET A 31 0.41 -10.82 9.34
CA MET A 31 -1.04 -10.94 9.53
C MET A 31 -1.79 -11.37 8.26
N LEU A 32 -1.10 -11.52 7.13
CA LEU A 32 -1.69 -11.90 5.85
C LEU A 32 -2.40 -13.27 5.96
N PRO A 33 -3.72 -13.35 5.70
CA PRO A 33 -4.45 -14.62 5.76
C PRO A 33 -4.06 -15.49 4.56
N GLN A 34 -3.40 -16.63 4.79
CA GLN A 34 -2.77 -17.43 3.75
C GLN A 34 -3.78 -17.93 2.70
N GLU A 35 -4.87 -18.59 3.10
CA GLU A 35 -5.87 -19.13 2.16
C GLU A 35 -6.57 -18.04 1.36
N GLU A 36 -7.07 -17.01 2.06
CA GLU A 36 -7.76 -15.91 1.40
C GLU A 36 -6.84 -15.17 0.43
N SER A 37 -5.57 -15.02 0.77
CA SER A 37 -4.59 -14.39 -0.12
C SER A 37 -4.33 -15.20 -1.38
N LEU A 38 -4.36 -16.54 -1.30
CA LEU A 38 -4.28 -17.43 -2.47
C LEU A 38 -5.53 -17.29 -3.34
N ASP A 39 -6.71 -17.21 -2.75
CA ASP A 39 -7.96 -17.00 -3.49
C ASP A 39 -7.97 -15.65 -4.20
N VAL A 40 -7.52 -14.59 -3.52
CA VAL A 40 -7.35 -13.25 -4.09
C VAL A 40 -6.30 -13.22 -5.21
N LEU A 41 -5.21 -13.99 -5.10
CA LEU A 41 -4.24 -14.16 -6.18
C LEU A 41 -4.89 -14.72 -7.44
N ILE A 42 -5.70 -15.77 -7.31
CA ILE A 42 -6.40 -16.38 -8.45
C ILE A 42 -7.43 -15.43 -9.03
N GLU A 43 -8.23 -14.77 -8.19
CA GLU A 43 -9.17 -13.75 -8.62
C GLU A 43 -8.48 -12.63 -9.40
N PHE A 44 -7.35 -12.13 -8.89
CA PHE A 44 -6.54 -11.10 -9.54
C PHE A 44 -6.11 -11.54 -10.94
N LEU A 45 -5.57 -12.74 -11.08
CA LEU A 45 -5.10 -13.28 -12.36
C LEU A 45 -6.26 -13.40 -13.37
N LEU A 46 -7.39 -13.96 -12.94
CA LEU A 46 -8.58 -14.12 -13.78
C LEU A 46 -9.17 -12.78 -14.22
N GLN A 47 -9.31 -11.81 -13.32
CA GLN A 47 -9.82 -10.48 -13.63
C GLN A 47 -8.94 -9.72 -14.63
N HIS A 48 -7.63 -10.03 -14.66
CA HIS A 48 -6.70 -9.47 -15.63
C HIS A 48 -6.55 -10.31 -16.91
N GLY A 49 -7.43 -11.29 -17.12
CA GLY A 49 -7.49 -12.09 -18.35
C GLY A 49 -6.41 -13.17 -18.47
N TYR A 50 -5.69 -13.47 -17.38
CA TYR A 50 -4.70 -14.53 -17.40
C TYR A 50 -5.36 -15.89 -17.22
N GLN A 51 -5.05 -16.84 -18.07
CA GLN A 51 -5.32 -18.28 -17.90
C GLN A 51 -4.01 -19.03 -17.60
N LYS A 52 -2.90 -18.46 -18.02
CA LYS A 52 -1.54 -18.95 -17.79
C LYS A 52 -0.61 -17.77 -17.57
N VAL A 53 0.40 -17.94 -16.72
CA VAL A 53 1.48 -16.98 -16.53
C VAL A 53 2.80 -17.63 -16.93
N LYS A 54 3.48 -17.10 -17.95
CA LYS A 54 4.69 -17.73 -18.53
C LYS A 54 4.53 -19.22 -18.87
N GLY A 55 3.37 -19.59 -19.40
CA GLY A 55 3.04 -20.96 -19.76
C GLY A 55 2.51 -21.84 -18.62
N ILE A 56 2.57 -21.41 -17.37
CA ILE A 56 2.11 -22.15 -16.19
C ILE A 56 0.60 -21.89 -16.00
N PRO A 57 -0.26 -22.94 -15.97
CA PRO A 57 -1.69 -22.80 -15.71
C PRO A 57 -1.97 -22.22 -14.32
N ILE A 58 -3.09 -21.51 -14.17
CA ILE A 58 -3.47 -20.84 -12.89
C ILE A 58 -3.58 -21.86 -11.75
N ASP A 59 -4.14 -23.04 -11.98
CA ASP A 59 -4.26 -24.08 -10.94
C ASP A 59 -2.89 -24.55 -10.43
N ALA A 60 -1.92 -24.68 -11.35
CA ALA A 60 -0.55 -25.00 -10.96
C ALA A 60 0.10 -23.83 -10.19
N ILE A 61 -0.20 -22.57 -10.57
CA ILE A 61 0.27 -21.39 -9.82
C ILE A 61 -0.31 -21.41 -8.41
N ARG A 62 -1.61 -21.71 -8.24
CA ARG A 62 -2.24 -21.81 -6.92
C ARG A 62 -1.56 -22.89 -6.06
N THR A 63 -1.29 -24.07 -6.65
CA THR A 63 -0.63 -25.16 -5.95
C THR A 63 0.79 -24.78 -5.51
N LEU A 64 1.58 -24.20 -6.41
CA LEU A 64 2.94 -23.74 -6.08
C LEU A 64 2.93 -22.63 -5.03
N ALA A 65 2.04 -21.65 -5.17
CA ALA A 65 1.87 -20.58 -4.21
C ALA A 65 1.49 -21.10 -2.82
N ASN A 66 0.60 -22.10 -2.76
CA ASN A 66 0.20 -22.76 -1.52
C ASN A 66 1.39 -23.44 -0.82
N ILE A 67 2.22 -24.16 -1.59
CA ILE A 67 3.44 -24.77 -1.04
C ILE A 67 4.37 -23.70 -0.47
N VAL A 68 4.63 -22.64 -1.23
CA VAL A 68 5.58 -21.57 -0.80
C VAL A 68 5.10 -20.87 0.47
N ILE A 69 3.80 -20.58 0.59
CA ILE A 69 3.31 -19.82 1.76
C ILE A 69 3.16 -20.70 3.01
N LYS A 70 2.76 -21.97 2.84
CA LYS A 70 2.46 -22.86 3.97
C LYS A 70 3.67 -23.63 4.51
N GLU A 71 4.65 -23.88 3.66
CA GLU A 71 5.86 -24.61 4.06
C GLU A 71 7.00 -23.68 4.49
N ASN A 72 6.66 -22.42 4.79
CA ASN A 72 7.63 -21.48 5.31
C ASN A 72 8.00 -21.82 6.75
N VAL A 73 9.29 -22.09 6.98
CA VAL A 73 9.86 -22.47 8.26
C VAL A 73 10.91 -21.45 8.67
N PHE A 74 10.91 -21.06 9.92
CA PHE A 74 11.93 -20.20 10.50
C PHE A 74 12.53 -20.82 11.78
N ALA A 75 13.77 -20.44 12.09
CA ALA A 75 14.45 -20.86 13.31
C ALA A 75 14.36 -19.77 14.37
N TYR A 76 13.98 -20.13 15.59
CA TYR A 76 13.99 -19.27 16.75
C TYR A 76 14.43 -20.06 17.98
N GLU A 77 15.38 -19.56 18.79
CA GLU A 77 15.91 -20.23 19.99
C GLU A 77 16.29 -21.71 19.74
N LYS A 78 17.03 -21.96 18.65
CA LYS A 78 17.48 -23.30 18.23
C LYS A 78 16.36 -24.30 17.92
N LYS A 79 15.13 -23.85 17.72
CA LYS A 79 13.97 -24.64 17.28
C LYS A 79 13.49 -24.18 15.93
N PHE A 80 12.81 -25.07 15.19
CA PHE A 80 12.16 -24.76 13.92
C PHE A 80 10.67 -24.60 14.13
N TYR A 81 10.10 -23.54 13.55
CA TYR A 81 8.70 -23.22 13.60
C TYR A 81 8.17 -23.03 12.18
N ARG A 82 7.01 -23.62 11.91
CA ARG A 82 6.27 -23.39 10.66
C ARG A 82 5.37 -22.16 10.84
N GLN A 83 5.41 -21.25 9.89
CA GLN A 83 4.54 -20.08 9.89
C GLN A 83 3.14 -20.48 9.45
N ILE A 84 2.13 -20.33 10.32
CA ILE A 84 0.74 -20.71 10.06
C ILE A 84 -0.14 -19.51 9.66
N VAL A 85 0.31 -18.30 9.88
CA VAL A 85 -0.33 -17.02 9.47
C VAL A 85 0.73 -16.14 8.86
N GLY A 86 0.36 -15.36 7.85
CA GLY A 86 1.29 -14.49 7.16
C GLY A 86 2.27 -15.23 6.25
N GLY A 87 3.30 -14.53 5.86
CA GLY A 87 4.39 -15.05 5.04
C GLY A 87 5.72 -14.42 5.45
N ALA A 88 6.83 -15.00 4.98
CA ALA A 88 8.16 -14.55 5.34
C ALA A 88 8.42 -13.11 4.91
N MET A 89 8.83 -12.26 5.85
CA MET A 89 9.37 -10.93 5.53
C MET A 89 10.63 -11.07 4.68
N GLY A 90 10.75 -10.26 3.63
CA GLY A 90 11.85 -10.33 2.67
C GLY A 90 11.66 -11.33 1.53
N SER A 91 10.64 -12.20 1.57
CA SER A 91 10.28 -13.04 0.44
C SER A 91 9.62 -12.22 -0.68
N ALA A 92 10.17 -12.27 -1.88
CA ALA A 92 9.59 -11.61 -3.05
C ALA A 92 8.17 -12.13 -3.37
N PHE A 93 7.89 -13.40 -3.06
CA PHE A 93 6.57 -13.98 -3.21
C PHE A 93 5.59 -13.40 -2.20
N THR A 94 5.93 -13.36 -0.91
CA THR A 94 5.10 -12.77 0.15
C THR A 94 4.79 -11.31 -0.15
N LEU A 95 5.79 -10.55 -0.59
CA LEU A 95 5.63 -9.17 -1.02
C LEU A 95 4.59 -9.02 -2.15
N THR A 96 4.70 -9.88 -3.17
CA THR A 96 3.77 -9.87 -4.30
C THR A 96 2.36 -10.24 -3.85
N LEU A 97 2.23 -11.29 -3.04
CA LEU A 97 0.95 -11.78 -2.53
C LEU A 97 0.26 -10.72 -1.64
N ALA A 98 1.01 -10.09 -0.73
CA ALA A 98 0.51 -9.00 0.10
C ALA A 98 0.01 -7.82 -0.74
N ASN A 99 0.75 -7.43 -1.79
CA ASN A 99 0.31 -6.38 -2.70
C ASN A 99 -0.98 -6.72 -3.45
N ILE A 100 -1.13 -7.96 -3.88
CA ILE A 100 -2.36 -8.44 -4.56
C ILE A 100 -3.52 -8.49 -3.56
N PHE A 101 -3.28 -8.96 -2.34
CA PHE A 101 -4.27 -8.94 -1.27
C PHE A 101 -4.75 -7.52 -0.96
N MET A 102 -3.83 -6.59 -0.82
CA MET A 102 -4.14 -5.17 -0.60
C MET A 102 -4.87 -4.53 -1.78
N TRP A 103 -4.59 -4.95 -3.02
CA TRP A 103 -5.36 -4.52 -4.18
C TRP A 103 -6.85 -4.86 -4.01
N LYS A 104 -7.20 -6.05 -3.53
CA LYS A 104 -8.58 -6.44 -3.27
C LYS A 104 -9.19 -5.64 -2.13
N TRP A 105 -8.46 -5.51 -1.02
CA TRP A 105 -8.91 -4.79 0.16
C TRP A 105 -9.19 -3.30 -0.13
N GLU A 106 -8.32 -2.64 -0.89
CA GLU A 106 -8.45 -1.20 -1.17
C GLU A 106 -9.55 -0.85 -2.18
N GLN A 107 -10.10 -1.81 -2.94
CA GLN A 107 -11.10 -1.53 -3.97
C GLN A 107 -12.29 -0.72 -3.47
N ARG A 108 -12.83 -1.07 -2.29
CA ARG A 108 -13.97 -0.35 -1.68
C ARG A 108 -13.60 1.08 -1.31
N LEU A 109 -12.44 1.27 -0.76
CA LEU A 109 -11.92 2.59 -0.38
C LEU A 109 -11.71 3.47 -1.61
N VAL A 110 -11.07 2.92 -2.64
CA VAL A 110 -10.83 3.62 -3.91
C VAL A 110 -12.13 3.99 -4.59
N GLN A 111 -13.11 3.07 -4.69
CA GLN A 111 -14.43 3.35 -5.25
C GLN A 111 -15.14 4.51 -4.54
N ARG A 112 -14.99 4.63 -3.22
CA ARG A 112 -15.57 5.73 -2.45
C ARG A 112 -14.85 7.06 -2.69
N LEU A 113 -13.55 7.05 -2.96
CA LEU A 113 -12.75 8.25 -3.21
C LEU A 113 -12.83 8.77 -4.64
N LEU A 114 -13.19 7.92 -5.61
CA LEU A 114 -13.29 8.29 -7.03
C LEU A 114 -14.16 9.53 -7.30
N PRO A 115 -15.39 9.66 -6.72
CA PRO A 115 -16.25 10.80 -7.01
C PRO A 115 -15.71 12.13 -6.47
N SER A 116 -14.86 12.11 -5.45
CA SER A 116 -14.34 13.31 -4.79
C SER A 116 -13.14 13.93 -5.50
N ASN A 117 -12.57 13.26 -6.51
CA ASN A 117 -11.33 13.67 -7.18
C ASN A 117 -10.14 13.88 -6.23
N GLU A 118 -10.16 13.22 -5.08
CA GLU A 118 -9.05 13.26 -4.12
C GLU A 118 -7.86 12.45 -4.63
N ILE A 119 -6.66 12.84 -4.20
CA ILE A 119 -5.49 12.01 -4.42
C ILE A 119 -5.58 10.82 -3.46
N TYR A 120 -5.43 9.64 -4.00
CA TYR A 120 -5.20 8.41 -3.25
C TYR A 120 -3.97 7.73 -3.82
N GLY A 121 -3.07 7.32 -2.97
CA GLY A 121 -1.87 6.63 -3.43
C GLY A 121 -1.32 5.68 -2.38
N ARG A 122 -1.05 4.45 -2.80
CA ARG A 122 -0.26 3.47 -2.06
C ARG A 122 1.09 3.31 -2.77
N SER A 123 2.18 3.37 -2.02
CA SER A 123 3.52 3.18 -2.56
C SER A 123 3.88 1.68 -2.60
N GLY A 124 4.40 1.14 -3.68
CA GLY A 124 4.87 -0.26 -3.77
C GLY A 124 5.18 -0.76 -5.17
N LEU A 125 6.03 -1.73 -5.21
CA LEU A 125 6.73 -2.25 -6.37
C LEU A 125 5.84 -3.17 -7.23
N LEU A 126 5.01 -2.62 -8.12
CA LEU A 126 4.51 -3.37 -9.27
C LEU A 126 4.82 -2.62 -10.57
N GLU A 127 6.10 -2.31 -10.78
CA GLU A 127 6.60 -1.90 -12.11
C GLU A 127 6.47 -3.02 -13.16
N ILE A 128 6.30 -4.27 -12.71
CA ILE A 128 6.24 -5.46 -13.57
C ILE A 128 4.99 -5.47 -14.46
N HIS A 129 3.93 -4.76 -14.11
CA HIS A 129 2.68 -4.75 -14.87
C HIS A 129 2.27 -3.39 -15.43
N ARG A 130 3.17 -2.41 -15.41
CA ARG A 130 2.90 -1.05 -15.92
C ARG A 130 2.43 -1.00 -17.37
N LYS A 131 2.78 -1.98 -18.21
CA LYS A 131 2.37 -2.02 -19.64
C LYS A 131 0.95 -2.53 -19.90
N HIS A 132 0.36 -3.34 -19.02
CA HIS A 132 -0.99 -3.91 -19.23
C HIS A 132 -2.03 -3.36 -18.26
N ILE A 133 -1.71 -3.22 -16.98
CA ILE A 133 -2.62 -2.68 -15.96
C ILE A 133 -2.76 -1.16 -16.07
N SER A 134 -1.71 -0.45 -16.52
CA SER A 134 -1.74 1.01 -16.60
C SER A 134 -2.75 1.57 -17.61
N LYS A 135 -3.10 0.84 -18.69
CA LYS A 135 -4.09 1.35 -19.65
C LYS A 135 -5.53 1.32 -19.11
N LEU A 136 -5.90 0.33 -18.29
CA LEU A 136 -7.21 0.29 -17.65
C LEU A 136 -7.27 1.07 -16.33
N PHE A 137 -6.22 0.94 -15.51
CA PHE A 137 -6.14 1.59 -14.21
C PHE A 137 -5.79 3.08 -14.29
N SER A 138 -4.94 3.51 -15.21
CA SER A 138 -4.63 4.94 -15.38
C SER A 138 -5.76 5.73 -16.07
N SER A 139 -6.63 5.06 -16.79
CA SER A 139 -7.82 5.67 -17.39
C SER A 139 -8.99 5.81 -16.41
N LEU A 140 -9.09 4.90 -15.41
CA LEU A 140 -10.18 4.87 -14.43
C LEU A 140 -9.76 5.38 -13.04
N PHE A 141 -8.51 5.20 -12.67
CA PHE A 141 -7.99 5.51 -11.34
C PHE A 141 -6.74 6.38 -11.50
N GLY A 142 -6.84 7.65 -11.47
CA GLY A 142 -5.66 8.52 -11.46
C GLY A 142 -4.50 7.84 -10.72
N PHE A 143 -3.31 7.87 -11.25
CA PHE A 143 -2.07 7.16 -10.87
C PHE A 143 -1.90 6.78 -9.38
N VAL A 144 -1.73 5.52 -9.05
CA VAL A 144 -1.49 5.02 -7.69
C VAL A 144 0.01 5.01 -7.39
N PHE A 145 0.44 5.70 -6.34
CA PHE A 145 1.78 5.55 -5.79
C PHE A 145 1.73 4.47 -4.72
N ARG A 146 2.55 3.45 -4.84
CA ARG A 146 2.59 2.33 -3.91
C ARG A 146 3.96 2.22 -3.26
N TYR A 147 4.02 2.39 -1.96
CA TYR A 147 4.97 1.74 -1.08
C TYR A 147 4.16 0.73 -0.27
N ILE A 148 4.40 -0.49 -0.40
CA ILE A 148 3.77 -1.72 0.05
C ILE A 148 2.56 -1.54 1.00
N ASP A 149 2.73 -0.87 2.10
CA ASP A 149 1.84 -0.64 3.23
C ASP A 149 1.52 0.84 3.48
N ASP A 150 2.41 1.76 3.10
CA ASP A 150 2.20 3.19 3.26
C ASP A 150 1.20 3.76 2.22
N ILE A 151 0.16 4.41 2.69
CA ILE A 151 -0.88 5.04 1.88
C ILE A 151 -0.95 6.52 2.19
N PHE A 152 -1.12 7.33 1.15
CA PHE A 152 -1.35 8.77 1.23
C PHE A 152 -2.64 9.15 0.51
N LEU A 153 -3.42 10.03 1.11
CA LEU A 153 -4.59 10.65 0.46
C LEU A 153 -4.76 12.12 0.83
N THR A 154 -5.40 12.88 -0.06
CA THR A 154 -5.93 14.21 0.24
C THR A 154 -7.40 14.14 0.63
N TRP A 155 -7.90 15.14 1.36
CA TRP A 155 -9.28 15.19 1.77
C TRP A 155 -9.78 16.62 1.90
N ASN A 156 -10.85 16.95 1.16
CA ASN A 156 -11.51 18.26 1.21
C ASN A 156 -12.86 18.22 1.95
N GLY A 157 -13.31 17.06 2.40
CA GLY A 157 -14.51 16.92 3.22
C GLY A 157 -14.26 17.23 4.71
N SER A 158 -15.28 17.01 5.54
CA SER A 158 -15.14 17.17 6.98
C SER A 158 -14.21 16.09 7.58
N ILE A 159 -13.54 16.43 8.67
CA ILE A 159 -12.68 15.49 9.39
C ILE A 159 -13.47 14.28 9.91
N ASP A 160 -14.72 14.49 10.33
CA ASP A 160 -15.60 13.41 10.82
C ASP A 160 -15.92 12.40 9.72
N SER A 161 -16.21 12.88 8.50
CA SER A 161 -16.46 12.01 7.36
C SER A 161 -15.22 11.21 6.95
N LEU A 162 -14.02 11.80 7.08
CA LEU A 162 -12.76 11.09 6.89
C LEU A 162 -12.56 10.00 7.95
N HIS A 163 -12.79 10.34 9.22
CA HIS A 163 -12.71 9.37 10.31
C HIS A 163 -13.70 8.22 10.13
N GLN A 164 -14.93 8.51 9.75
CA GLN A 164 -15.94 7.49 9.46
C GLN A 164 -15.47 6.56 8.35
N MET A 165 -15.03 7.11 7.23
CA MET A 165 -14.54 6.32 6.08
C MET A 165 -13.37 5.41 6.46
N LEU A 166 -12.40 5.92 7.21
CA LEU A 166 -11.23 5.14 7.64
C LEU A 166 -11.59 4.10 8.70
N ASN A 167 -12.57 4.36 9.58
CA ASN A 167 -13.08 3.38 10.52
C ASN A 167 -13.81 2.24 9.80
N GLU A 168 -14.63 2.55 8.80
CA GLU A 168 -15.26 1.55 7.94
C GLU A 168 -14.20 0.70 7.22
N ALA A 169 -13.18 1.34 6.62
CA ALA A 169 -12.07 0.64 5.97
C ALA A 169 -11.31 -0.27 6.95
N ASN A 170 -11.08 0.18 8.18
CA ASN A 170 -10.43 -0.61 9.23
C ASN A 170 -11.28 -1.82 9.68
N GLY A 171 -12.58 -1.78 9.41
CA GLY A 171 -13.52 -2.88 9.65
C GLY A 171 -13.65 -3.87 8.49
N HIS A 172 -13.08 -3.59 7.31
CA HIS A 172 -13.25 -4.43 6.13
C HIS A 172 -12.64 -5.83 6.28
N HIS A 173 -11.61 -5.97 7.12
CA HIS A 173 -10.93 -7.24 7.37
C HIS A 173 -10.41 -7.33 8.80
N THR A 174 -10.54 -8.49 9.42
CA THR A 174 -10.15 -8.70 10.84
C THR A 174 -8.65 -8.56 11.07
N ASN A 175 -7.84 -9.02 10.11
CA ASN A 175 -6.37 -9.02 10.21
C ASN A 175 -5.72 -7.73 9.71
N ILE A 176 -6.46 -6.86 9.00
CA ILE A 176 -5.92 -5.60 8.47
C ILE A 176 -6.27 -4.47 9.41
N LYS A 177 -5.26 -3.87 9.99
CA LYS A 177 -5.41 -2.74 10.93
C LYS A 177 -4.63 -1.54 10.44
N LEU A 178 -5.30 -0.39 10.47
CA LEU A 178 -4.76 0.88 10.01
C LEU A 178 -4.24 1.70 11.18
N VAL A 179 -3.01 2.16 11.06
CA VAL A 179 -2.46 3.26 11.88
C VAL A 179 -2.41 4.50 11.01
N ARG A 180 -3.06 5.58 11.44
CA ARG A 180 -3.28 6.76 10.61
C ARG A 180 -2.81 8.05 11.26
N GLN A 181 -2.37 8.98 10.42
CA GLN A 181 -2.10 10.37 10.79
C GLN A 181 -2.90 11.29 9.86
N ILE A 182 -3.60 12.27 10.43
CA ILE A 182 -4.44 13.22 9.70
C ILE A 182 -4.07 14.62 10.12
N GLY A 183 -3.89 15.51 9.16
CA GLY A 183 -3.59 16.93 9.43
C GLY A 183 -3.21 17.67 8.16
N GLN A 184 -2.90 18.93 8.32
CA GLN A 184 -2.31 19.75 7.24
C GLN A 184 -0.82 19.44 7.06
N THR A 185 -0.21 18.78 8.01
CA THR A 185 1.19 18.35 7.98
C THR A 185 1.25 16.88 8.36
N VAL A 186 1.75 16.03 7.46
CA VAL A 186 1.89 14.59 7.68
C VAL A 186 3.22 14.09 7.14
N PRO A 187 3.86 13.13 7.82
CA PRO A 187 4.99 12.41 7.25
C PRO A 187 4.50 11.36 6.25
N PHE A 188 5.21 11.23 5.15
CA PHE A 188 5.02 10.15 4.19
C PHE A 188 6.37 9.68 3.67
N LEU A 189 6.75 8.45 4.00
CA LEU A 189 8.10 7.93 3.78
C LEU A 189 9.16 8.86 4.44
N ASP A 190 10.13 9.32 3.66
CA ASP A 190 11.21 10.20 4.13
C ASP A 190 10.89 11.69 3.91
N VAL A 191 9.62 12.04 3.69
CA VAL A 191 9.19 13.40 3.39
C VAL A 191 8.09 13.85 4.34
N LEU A 192 8.28 14.99 4.99
CA LEU A 192 7.20 15.74 5.64
C LEU A 192 6.49 16.57 4.59
N VAL A 193 5.19 16.35 4.44
CA VAL A 193 4.33 17.07 3.49
C VAL A 193 3.43 18.01 4.26
N GLU A 194 3.43 19.27 3.88
CA GLU A 194 2.67 20.33 4.55
C GLU A 194 1.80 21.09 3.53
N ASN A 195 0.54 21.31 3.90
CA ASN A 195 -0.36 22.24 3.21
C ASN A 195 -0.28 23.60 3.90
N GLN A 196 0.47 24.53 3.34
CA GLN A 196 0.55 25.88 3.84
C GLN A 196 -0.34 26.80 3.02
N HIS A 197 -1.57 27.00 3.51
CA HIS A 197 -2.57 27.88 2.87
C HIS A 197 -2.87 27.58 1.40
N GLY A 198 -2.92 26.29 1.03
CA GLY A 198 -3.15 25.85 -0.34
C GLY A 198 -1.88 25.69 -1.18
N LEU A 199 -0.71 25.76 -0.55
CA LEU A 199 0.59 25.49 -1.16
C LEU A 199 1.21 24.25 -0.55
N VAL A 200 1.72 23.35 -1.40
CA VAL A 200 2.45 22.15 -0.97
C VAL A 200 3.89 22.53 -0.63
N LEU A 201 4.26 22.35 0.62
CA LEU A 201 5.65 22.39 1.05
C LEU A 201 6.11 20.99 1.42
N THR A 202 7.39 20.71 1.17
CA THR A 202 8.00 19.42 1.50
C THR A 202 9.34 19.62 2.18
N LYS A 203 9.61 18.82 3.22
CA LYS A 203 10.89 18.79 3.95
C LYS A 203 11.33 17.34 4.11
N VAL A 204 12.61 17.11 4.26
CA VAL A 204 13.12 15.79 4.64
C VAL A 204 12.58 15.44 6.02
N TYR A 205 12.10 14.22 6.17
CA TYR A 205 11.57 13.69 7.43
C TYR A 205 12.41 12.50 7.89
N HIS A 206 12.89 12.57 9.12
CA HIS A 206 13.57 11.47 9.78
C HIS A 206 12.64 10.91 10.86
N LYS A 207 12.33 9.60 10.76
CA LYS A 207 11.57 8.91 11.82
C LYS A 207 12.40 8.95 13.11
N SER A 208 11.79 9.33 14.22
CA SER A 208 12.48 9.47 15.52
C SER A 208 13.09 8.17 16.06
N ALA A 209 12.70 7.01 15.55
CA ALA A 209 13.27 5.71 15.87
C ALA A 209 14.45 5.31 14.95
N ALA A 210 14.71 6.07 13.90
CA ALA A 210 15.89 5.89 13.08
C ALA A 210 17.03 6.65 13.76
N GLU A 211 17.84 5.97 14.58
CA GLU A 211 19.15 6.53 14.92
C GLU A 211 19.85 6.92 13.61
N PRO A 212 20.48 8.11 13.56
CA PRO A 212 21.25 8.48 12.39
C PRO A 212 22.48 7.55 12.31
N TYR A 213 22.33 6.43 11.62
CA TYR A 213 23.48 5.69 11.14
C TYR A 213 24.16 6.55 10.07
N ILE A 214 24.93 7.51 10.51
CA ILE A 214 25.99 8.08 9.69
C ILE A 214 27.01 6.95 9.59
N ALA A 215 26.95 6.18 8.52
CA ALA A 215 28.06 5.30 8.20
C ALA A 215 29.30 6.19 8.15
N PRO A 216 30.32 5.98 8.98
CA PRO A 216 31.54 6.75 8.86
C PRO A 216 32.08 6.51 7.45
N PHE A 217 32.28 7.61 6.70
CA PHE A 217 33.04 7.51 5.48
C PHE A 217 34.38 6.87 5.82
N PRO A 218 34.84 5.84 5.08
CA PRO A 218 36.19 5.37 5.24
C PRO A 218 37.10 6.59 5.06
N SER A 219 37.79 6.98 6.09
CA SER A 219 38.89 7.95 5.97
C SER A 219 39.97 7.27 5.14
N ASP A 220 40.31 7.87 4.00
CA ASP A 220 41.48 7.50 3.22
C ASP A 220 42.76 7.49 4.08
#